data_598ad18be1bc785f7be8dcf8118b5f61
#
_entry.id   598ad18be1bc785f7be8dcf8118b5f61
#
_cell.length_a   1.000
_cell.length_b   1.000
_cell.length_c   1.000
_cell.angle_alpha   90.00
_cell.angle_beta   90.00
_cell.angle_gamma   90.00
#
_symmetry.space_group_name_H-M   'P 1'
#
loop_
_entity.id
_entity.type
_entity.pdbx_description
1 polymer ?
#
loop_
_entity_poly.entity_id
_entity_poly.type
_entity_poly.pdbx_seq_one_letter_code
_entity_poly.pdbx_strand_id
1 'polypeptide(L)'
;TVTLEPGLWSLSNFGEVLVATIANGKTFTWNAGAANPTGNRASTSTAGFATTNNPTATRVTLISPTTRHLIHFGTEDTIGSPITQDDMLIRFSVDEDINNYTPEATNTAGTQRLQDGTKIMGALVAKENILVWTDNALYAMKFVGAPFTFGFEQVGTNCGLIGKNAAIEIDGVAYWMGNNGFFSFDG
;
A
#
# COMPACT_ATOMS: atom_id res chain seq x y z
N THR A 1 -8.84 -21.23 18.61
CA THR A 1 -7.68 -20.41 19.02
C THR A 1 -7.71 -19.18 18.14
N VAL A 2 -8.04 -18.02 18.67
CA VAL A 2 -7.93 -16.75 17.95
C VAL A 2 -6.46 -16.40 17.96
N THR A 3 -5.79 -16.54 16.83
CA THR A 3 -4.44 -16.00 16.67
C THR A 3 -4.59 -14.50 16.47
N LEU A 4 -4.38 -13.73 17.52
CA LEU A 4 -4.30 -12.28 17.44
C LEU A 4 -2.95 -11.94 16.81
N GLU A 5 -2.93 -11.72 15.51
CA GLU A 5 -1.80 -11.01 14.89
C GLU A 5 -1.74 -9.60 15.50
N PRO A 6 -0.55 -9.11 15.88
CA PRO A 6 -0.43 -7.74 16.37
C PRO A 6 -0.98 -6.77 15.33
N GLY A 7 -1.86 -5.88 15.74
CA GLY A 7 -2.45 -4.87 14.87
C GLY A 7 -1.42 -3.84 14.44
N LEU A 8 -0.69 -4.13 13.36
CA LEU A 8 0.27 -3.22 12.78
C LEU A 8 -0.46 -2.19 11.90
N TRP A 9 -0.15 -0.93 12.09
CA TRP A 9 -0.72 0.17 11.33
C TRP A 9 0.23 0.64 10.22
N SER A 10 -0.34 0.95 9.04
CA SER A 10 0.27 1.78 8.01
C SER A 10 -0.27 3.19 8.15
N LEU A 11 0.61 4.17 8.16
CA LEU A 11 0.26 5.58 8.27
C LEU A 11 0.85 6.33 7.09
N SER A 12 0.04 7.13 6.41
CA SER A 12 0.45 8.02 5.32
C SER A 12 -0.39 9.28 5.32
N ASN A 13 0.11 10.35 4.70
CA ASN A 13 -0.59 11.62 4.58
C ASN A 13 -1.04 11.86 3.15
N PHE A 14 -2.32 12.18 2.97
CA PHE A 14 -2.89 12.69 1.72
C PHE A 14 -3.22 14.17 1.92
N GLY A 15 -2.22 15.03 1.72
CA GLY A 15 -2.31 16.42 2.13
C GLY A 15 -2.48 16.54 3.65
N GLU A 16 -3.57 17.19 4.09
CA GLU A 16 -3.93 17.34 5.51
C GLU A 16 -4.65 16.10 6.09
N VAL A 17 -5.02 15.15 5.24
CA VAL A 17 -5.75 13.95 5.65
C VAL A 17 -4.77 12.84 6.01
N LEU A 18 -4.82 12.37 7.26
CA LEU A 18 -4.14 11.15 7.67
C LEU A 18 -4.90 9.95 7.12
N VAL A 19 -4.19 9.07 6.46
CA VAL A 19 -4.67 7.74 6.04
C VAL A 19 -4.02 6.69 6.93
N ALA A 20 -4.83 5.93 7.64
CA ALA A 20 -4.40 4.91 8.59
C ALA A 20 -5.06 3.56 8.27
N THR A 21 -4.26 2.53 8.09
CA THR A 21 -4.74 1.19 7.75
C THR A 21 -4.23 0.18 8.76
N ILE A 22 -5.13 -0.61 9.34
CA ILE A 22 -4.75 -1.76 10.16
C ILE A 22 -4.52 -2.97 9.26
N ALA A 23 -3.45 -3.70 9.50
CA ALA A 23 -3.10 -4.89 8.73
C ALA A 23 -4.26 -5.91 8.71
N ASN A 24 -4.60 -6.41 7.51
CA ASN A 24 -5.74 -7.30 7.22
C ASN A 24 -7.11 -6.70 7.61
N GLY A 25 -7.21 -5.38 7.60
CA GLY A 25 -8.44 -4.67 7.95
C GLY A 25 -8.66 -3.42 7.12
N LYS A 26 -9.55 -2.57 7.64
CA LYS A 26 -10.03 -1.38 6.95
C LYS A 26 -9.01 -0.24 7.00
N THR A 27 -9.12 0.64 6.02
CA THR A 27 -8.45 1.94 5.99
C THR A 27 -9.36 3.01 6.60
N PHE A 28 -8.77 3.89 7.38
CA PHE A 28 -9.42 5.00 8.05
C PHE A 28 -8.79 6.31 7.60
N THR A 29 -9.59 7.37 7.56
CA THR A 29 -9.10 8.71 7.29
C THR A 29 -9.44 9.66 8.43
N TRP A 30 -8.53 10.58 8.70
CA TRP A 30 -8.75 11.66 9.67
C TRP A 30 -8.23 12.97 9.10
N ASN A 31 -9.11 13.99 9.08
CA ASN A 31 -8.78 15.32 8.58
C ASN A 31 -8.55 16.28 9.74
N ALA A 32 -7.32 16.72 9.92
CA ALA A 32 -6.94 17.68 10.96
C ALA A 32 -7.49 19.10 10.70
N GLY A 33 -7.68 19.46 9.42
CA GLY A 33 -8.24 20.75 8.99
C GLY A 33 -9.77 20.86 9.12
N ALA A 34 -10.46 19.78 9.53
CA ALA A 34 -11.90 19.83 9.75
C ALA A 34 -12.27 20.78 10.92
N ALA A 35 -13.46 21.37 10.86
CA ALA A 35 -13.93 22.36 11.83
C ALA A 35 -13.95 21.87 13.30
N ASN A 36 -13.85 20.59 13.54
CA ASN A 36 -13.71 19.99 14.88
C ASN A 36 -12.78 18.78 14.86
N PRO A 37 -11.46 18.96 14.68
CA PRO A 37 -10.51 17.87 14.57
C PRO A 37 -10.41 17.00 15.83
N THR A 38 -10.67 17.58 17.01
CA THR A 38 -10.61 16.85 18.29
C THR A 38 -11.80 15.94 18.55
N GLY A 39 -12.93 16.19 17.87
CA GLY A 39 -14.15 15.38 17.96
C GLY A 39 -14.32 14.35 16.85
N ASN A 40 -13.52 14.43 15.80
CA ASN A 40 -13.62 13.52 14.66
C ASN A 40 -12.76 12.27 14.88
N ARG A 41 -13.42 11.15 15.07
CA ARG A 41 -12.73 9.85 15.00
C ARG A 41 -12.33 9.59 13.55
N ALA A 42 -11.18 8.92 13.36
CA ALA A 42 -10.87 8.32 12.08
C ALA A 42 -12.05 7.43 11.64
N SER A 43 -12.54 7.65 10.45
CA SER A 43 -13.76 7.01 9.95
C SER A 43 -13.54 6.47 8.55
N THR A 44 -14.19 5.35 8.26
CA THR A 44 -14.27 4.81 6.88
C THR A 44 -15.29 5.55 6.03
N SER A 45 -16.09 6.45 6.63
CA SER A 45 -17.26 7.06 5.98
C SER A 45 -17.30 8.58 5.99
N THR A 46 -16.32 9.25 6.63
CA THR A 46 -16.35 10.71 6.75
C THR A 46 -15.20 11.37 6.03
N ALA A 47 -15.43 12.55 5.53
CA ALA A 47 -14.43 13.39 4.87
C ALA A 47 -13.85 12.82 3.58
N GLY A 48 -14.68 12.25 2.73
CA GLY A 48 -14.30 11.89 1.36
C GLY A 48 -13.92 10.44 1.16
N PHE A 49 -14.06 9.56 2.15
CA PHE A 49 -13.87 8.12 1.95
C PHE A 49 -15.23 7.46 1.70
N ALA A 50 -15.56 7.16 0.44
CA ALA A 50 -16.79 6.46 0.09
C ALA A 50 -16.72 5.01 0.58
N THR A 51 -17.72 4.58 1.35
CA THR A 51 -17.76 3.24 1.94
C THR A 51 -17.92 2.10 0.94
N THR A 52 -18.29 2.40 -0.30
CA THR A 52 -18.65 1.40 -1.32
C THR A 52 -17.54 1.07 -2.30
N ASN A 53 -16.51 1.90 -2.43
CA ASN A 53 -15.45 1.74 -3.43
C ASN A 53 -14.05 1.57 -2.83
N ASN A 54 -13.95 1.37 -1.52
CA ASN A 54 -12.67 1.19 -0.87
C ASN A 54 -12.47 -0.22 -0.38
N PRO A 55 -11.26 -0.78 -0.52
CA PRO A 55 -10.94 -2.08 0.05
C PRO A 55 -11.20 -2.12 1.55
N THR A 56 -11.81 -3.20 2.03
CA THR A 56 -12.13 -3.43 3.44
C THR A 56 -11.14 -4.34 4.14
N ALA A 57 -10.23 -4.97 3.37
CA ALA A 57 -9.10 -5.73 3.88
C ALA A 57 -7.85 -5.46 3.02
N THR A 58 -6.76 -5.08 3.68
CA THR A 58 -5.46 -4.87 3.05
C THR A 58 -4.35 -5.05 4.06
N ARG A 59 -3.17 -5.48 3.62
CA ARG A 59 -2.02 -5.70 4.51
C ARG A 59 -1.28 -4.41 4.81
N VAL A 60 -0.99 -3.63 3.78
CA VAL A 60 -0.21 -2.39 3.86
C VAL A 60 -0.83 -1.36 2.93
N THR A 61 -0.80 -0.09 3.32
CA THR A 61 -1.11 1.03 2.43
C THR A 61 0.03 2.02 2.39
N LEU A 62 0.16 2.71 1.26
CA LEU A 62 1.12 3.76 1.06
C LEU A 62 0.53 4.78 0.07
N ILE A 63 0.87 6.05 0.23
CA ILE A 63 0.56 7.09 -0.74
C ILE A 63 1.80 7.37 -1.59
N SER A 64 1.62 7.30 -2.93
CA SER A 64 2.67 7.69 -3.86
C SER A 64 3.01 9.16 -3.70
N PRO A 65 4.27 9.53 -3.42
CA PRO A 65 4.64 10.91 -3.19
C PRO A 65 4.59 11.75 -4.47
N THR A 66 4.78 11.13 -5.62
CA THR A 66 4.85 11.82 -6.93
C THR A 66 3.49 11.96 -7.59
N THR A 67 2.63 10.96 -7.46
CA THR A 67 1.38 10.87 -8.21
C THR A 67 0.15 10.88 -7.31
N ARG A 68 0.33 10.87 -5.98
CA ARG A 68 -0.72 10.93 -4.97
C ARG A 68 -1.82 9.85 -5.10
N HIS A 69 -1.46 8.70 -5.65
CA HIS A 69 -2.31 7.50 -5.58
C HIS A 69 -2.27 6.91 -4.18
N LEU A 70 -3.41 6.51 -3.65
CA LEU A 70 -3.46 5.61 -2.50
C LEU A 70 -3.33 4.17 -2.98
N ILE A 71 -2.31 3.47 -2.51
CA ILE A 71 -1.96 2.13 -2.96
C ILE A 71 -2.20 1.15 -1.82
N HIS A 72 -2.94 0.11 -2.12
CA HIS A 72 -3.25 -1.02 -1.23
C HIS A 72 -2.44 -2.25 -1.66
N PHE A 73 -1.65 -2.80 -0.77
CA PHE A 73 -0.82 -3.98 -0.97
C PHE A 73 -1.40 -5.17 -0.21
N GLY A 74 -1.57 -6.31 -0.88
CA GLY A 74 -2.21 -7.50 -0.32
C GLY A 74 -3.67 -7.24 0.00
N THR A 75 -4.48 -6.92 -1.00
CA THR A 75 -5.84 -6.44 -0.85
C THR A 75 -6.87 -7.33 -1.55
N GLU A 76 -8.13 -6.95 -1.43
CA GLU A 76 -9.27 -7.65 -2.01
C GLU A 76 -9.25 -7.65 -3.54
N ASP A 77 -9.56 -8.79 -4.15
CA ASP A 77 -9.87 -8.87 -5.58
C ASP A 77 -11.22 -8.20 -5.89
N THR A 78 -12.23 -8.47 -5.08
CA THR A 78 -13.53 -7.80 -5.16
C THR A 78 -13.66 -6.80 -4.02
N ILE A 79 -13.69 -5.52 -4.34
CA ILE A 79 -13.81 -4.43 -3.36
C ILE A 79 -15.04 -4.62 -2.46
N GLY A 80 -14.84 -4.50 -1.15
CA GLY A 80 -15.89 -4.68 -0.16
C GLY A 80 -16.15 -6.14 0.25
N SER A 81 -15.35 -7.06 -0.26
CA SER A 81 -15.45 -8.49 0.06
C SER A 81 -14.14 -9.01 0.68
N PRO A 82 -13.96 -8.88 2.01
CA PRO A 82 -12.70 -9.23 2.67
C PRO A 82 -12.30 -10.70 2.53
N ILE A 83 -13.25 -11.57 2.20
CA ILE A 83 -12.97 -12.99 1.92
C ILE A 83 -12.25 -13.22 0.59
N THR A 84 -12.20 -12.21 -0.28
CA THR A 84 -11.47 -12.26 -1.56
C THR A 84 -10.09 -11.61 -1.47
N GLN A 85 -9.58 -11.39 -0.25
CA GLN A 85 -8.25 -10.85 -0.07
C GLN A 85 -7.19 -11.76 -0.67
N ASP A 86 -6.42 -11.23 -1.60
CA ASP A 86 -5.22 -11.86 -2.18
C ASP A 86 -4.00 -11.11 -1.65
N ASP A 87 -3.19 -11.80 -0.87
CA ASP A 87 -2.01 -11.24 -0.21
C ASP A 87 -0.91 -10.78 -1.19
N MET A 88 -1.05 -11.10 -2.50
CA MET A 88 -0.13 -10.70 -3.57
C MET A 88 -0.72 -9.63 -4.51
N LEU A 89 -1.99 -9.24 -4.32
CA LEU A 89 -2.65 -8.26 -5.15
C LEU A 89 -2.34 -6.83 -4.68
N ILE A 90 -1.96 -5.99 -5.62
CA ILE A 90 -1.81 -4.55 -5.44
C ILE A 90 -2.97 -3.86 -6.16
N ARG A 91 -3.57 -2.88 -5.50
CA ARG A 91 -4.61 -2.03 -6.07
C ARG A 91 -4.27 -0.57 -5.77
N PHE A 92 -4.38 0.29 -6.77
CA PHE A 92 -4.14 1.72 -6.61
C PHE A 92 -5.32 2.54 -7.08
N SER A 93 -5.56 3.66 -6.40
CA SER A 93 -6.64 4.59 -6.69
C SER A 93 -6.38 5.37 -7.99
N VAL A 94 -7.32 6.18 -8.40
CA VAL A 94 -7.05 7.28 -9.33
C VAL A 94 -6.10 8.29 -8.66
N ASP A 95 -5.31 8.99 -9.45
CA ASP A 95 -4.49 10.09 -8.98
C ASP A 95 -5.35 11.19 -8.35
N GLU A 96 -4.86 11.77 -7.26
CA GLU A 96 -5.55 12.80 -6.48
C GLU A 96 -6.94 12.38 -5.93
N ASP A 97 -7.39 11.12 -6.11
CA ASP A 97 -8.69 10.63 -5.61
C ASP A 97 -8.56 9.29 -4.89
N ILE A 98 -8.59 9.32 -3.57
CA ILE A 98 -8.49 8.13 -2.70
C ILE A 98 -9.79 7.31 -2.62
N ASN A 99 -10.83 7.67 -3.36
CA ASN A 99 -12.15 7.02 -3.33
C ASN A 99 -12.48 6.22 -4.58
N ASN A 100 -11.68 6.32 -5.63
CA ASN A 100 -11.94 5.64 -6.90
C ASN A 100 -10.84 4.63 -7.22
N TYR A 101 -11.20 3.35 -7.23
CA TYR A 101 -10.32 2.23 -7.55
C TYR A 101 -10.81 1.40 -8.74
N THR A 102 -11.80 1.90 -9.47
CA THR A 102 -12.33 1.22 -10.65
C THR A 102 -11.49 1.57 -11.87
N PRO A 103 -10.77 0.62 -12.48
CA PRO A 103 -9.99 0.90 -13.69
C PRO A 103 -10.89 1.25 -14.86
N GLU A 104 -10.60 2.35 -15.53
CA GLU A 104 -11.26 2.82 -16.76
C GLU A 104 -10.20 3.27 -17.76
N ALA A 105 -10.56 3.30 -19.05
CA ALA A 105 -9.63 3.72 -20.12
C ALA A 105 -9.15 5.17 -19.97
N THR A 106 -9.85 5.98 -19.20
CA THR A 106 -9.62 7.42 -19.04
C THR A 106 -9.05 7.80 -17.68
N ASN A 107 -8.84 6.85 -16.77
CA ASN A 107 -8.31 7.13 -15.45
C ASN A 107 -7.02 6.34 -15.18
N THR A 108 -6.44 6.56 -14.00
CA THR A 108 -5.16 5.98 -13.60
C THR A 108 -5.29 4.86 -12.56
N ALA A 109 -6.53 4.48 -12.17
CA ALA A 109 -6.75 3.36 -11.28
C ALA A 109 -6.35 2.03 -11.91
N GLY A 110 -5.89 1.10 -11.10
CA GLY A 110 -5.52 -0.21 -11.61
C GLY A 110 -5.20 -1.23 -10.53
N THR A 111 -4.89 -2.43 -11.02
CA THR A 111 -4.48 -3.56 -10.19
C THR A 111 -3.31 -4.29 -10.81
N GLN A 112 -2.47 -4.88 -9.97
CA GLN A 112 -1.39 -5.78 -10.39
C GLN A 112 -1.19 -6.86 -9.33
N ARG A 113 -1.13 -8.10 -9.77
CA ARG A 113 -0.76 -9.23 -8.90
C ARG A 113 0.71 -9.55 -9.08
N LEU A 114 1.48 -9.60 -7.98
CA LEU A 114 2.86 -10.05 -8.01
C LEU A 114 2.94 -11.57 -8.14
N GLN A 115 4.06 -12.08 -8.70
CA GLN A 115 4.17 -13.49 -9.06
C GLN A 115 5.07 -14.28 -8.11
N ASP A 116 6.11 -13.67 -7.53
CA ASP A 116 7.09 -14.35 -6.68
C ASP A 116 6.86 -14.02 -5.21
N GLY A 117 6.52 -15.04 -4.44
CA GLY A 117 6.16 -14.99 -3.04
C GLY A 117 4.76 -15.52 -2.76
N THR A 118 4.37 -15.47 -1.49
CA THR A 118 3.03 -15.88 -1.03
C THR A 118 2.23 -14.71 -0.45
N LYS A 119 2.93 -13.67 0.01
CA LYS A 119 2.31 -12.47 0.58
C LYS A 119 3.23 -11.27 0.49
N ILE A 120 2.66 -10.10 0.33
CA ILE A 120 3.37 -8.83 0.43
C ILE A 120 3.61 -8.52 1.91
N MET A 121 4.87 -8.31 2.28
CA MET A 121 5.31 -8.06 3.65
C MET A 121 5.37 -6.57 3.99
N GLY A 122 5.75 -5.73 3.02
CA GLY A 122 5.89 -4.30 3.21
C GLY A 122 6.13 -3.53 1.93
N ALA A 123 5.97 -2.23 1.99
CA ALA A 123 6.32 -1.30 0.92
C ALA A 123 6.94 -0.03 1.51
N LEU A 124 7.88 0.56 0.77
CA LEU A 124 8.64 1.75 1.17
C LEU A 124 8.87 2.65 -0.05
N VAL A 125 8.77 3.95 0.15
CA VAL A 125 9.19 4.91 -0.87
C VAL A 125 10.71 5.02 -0.85
N ALA A 126 11.35 4.84 -2.01
CA ALA A 126 12.79 4.98 -2.18
C ALA A 126 13.07 5.82 -3.43
N LYS A 127 13.57 7.04 -3.25
CA LYS A 127 13.77 8.00 -4.33
C LYS A 127 12.51 8.17 -5.21
N GLU A 128 12.59 7.70 -6.45
CA GLU A 128 11.52 7.79 -7.45
C GLU A 128 10.64 6.55 -7.54
N ASN A 129 10.99 5.49 -6.79
CA ASN A 129 10.32 4.20 -6.84
C ASN A 129 9.61 3.89 -5.53
N ILE A 130 8.66 2.98 -5.61
CA ILE A 130 8.12 2.31 -4.44
C ILE A 130 8.69 0.89 -4.45
N LEU A 131 9.45 0.56 -3.43
CA LEU A 131 9.95 -0.79 -3.23
C LEU A 131 8.89 -1.62 -2.52
N VAL A 132 8.58 -2.79 -3.08
CA VAL A 132 7.55 -3.70 -2.57
C VAL A 132 8.20 -5.05 -2.30
N TRP A 133 8.19 -5.46 -1.04
CA TRP A 133 8.71 -6.76 -0.63
C TRP A 133 7.60 -7.77 -0.46
N THR A 134 7.82 -8.94 -1.03
CA THR A 134 7.12 -10.15 -0.64
C THR A 134 7.91 -10.89 0.45
N ASP A 135 7.43 -12.03 0.88
CA ASP A 135 8.17 -12.95 1.74
C ASP A 135 9.37 -13.61 1.05
N ASN A 136 9.52 -13.48 -0.29
CA ASN A 136 10.60 -14.05 -1.08
C ASN A 136 11.37 -13.06 -1.94
N ALA A 137 10.74 -12.04 -2.49
CA ALA A 137 11.29 -11.19 -3.54
C ALA A 137 11.15 -9.71 -3.23
N LEU A 138 11.95 -8.90 -3.95
CA LEU A 138 11.84 -7.44 -4.00
C LEU A 138 11.40 -7.02 -5.40
N TYR A 139 10.40 -6.14 -5.45
CA TYR A 139 9.92 -5.46 -6.66
C TYR A 139 10.11 -3.96 -6.57
N ALA A 140 10.49 -3.34 -7.69
CA ALA A 140 10.46 -1.91 -7.89
C ALA A 140 9.17 -1.55 -8.65
N MET A 141 8.34 -0.73 -8.04
CA MET A 141 7.13 -0.17 -8.63
C MET A 141 7.41 1.26 -9.05
N LYS A 142 7.28 1.56 -10.35
CA LYS A 142 7.58 2.87 -10.96
C LYS A 142 6.35 3.44 -11.62
N PHE A 143 6.14 4.74 -11.53
CA PHE A 143 5.16 5.42 -12.36
C PHE A 143 5.64 5.46 -13.82
N VAL A 144 4.85 4.90 -14.73
CA VAL A 144 5.17 4.83 -16.18
C VAL A 144 4.17 5.59 -17.03
N GLY A 145 3.09 6.09 -16.42
CA GLY A 145 2.02 6.80 -17.13
C GLY A 145 1.10 5.86 -17.92
N ALA A 146 0.19 6.49 -18.69
CA ALA A 146 -0.79 5.75 -19.48
C ALA A 146 -0.11 4.83 -20.52
N PRO A 147 -0.67 3.66 -20.82
CA PRO A 147 -1.94 3.13 -20.29
C PRO A 147 -1.83 2.33 -18.99
N PHE A 148 -0.64 2.11 -18.46
CA PHE A 148 -0.42 1.16 -17.36
C PHE A 148 -0.34 1.80 -15.97
N THR A 149 -0.22 3.12 -15.88
CA THR A 149 -0.01 3.90 -14.65
C THR A 149 1.28 3.51 -13.92
N PHE A 150 1.40 2.27 -13.44
CA PHE A 150 2.60 1.76 -12.78
C PHE A 150 3.16 0.54 -13.50
N GLY A 151 4.50 0.51 -13.64
CA GLY A 151 5.27 -0.64 -14.03
C GLY A 151 5.85 -1.35 -12.81
N PHE A 152 5.99 -2.67 -12.90
CA PHE A 152 6.50 -3.51 -11.82
C PHE A 152 7.67 -4.33 -12.36
N GLU A 153 8.82 -4.20 -11.74
CA GLU A 153 10.04 -4.93 -12.08
C GLU A 153 10.52 -5.71 -10.86
N GLN A 154 10.75 -7.01 -11.02
CA GLN A 154 11.38 -7.80 -9.98
C GLN A 154 12.89 -7.56 -9.99
N VAL A 155 13.40 -6.97 -8.92
CA VAL A 155 14.81 -6.57 -8.80
C VAL A 155 15.62 -7.49 -7.89
N GLY A 156 14.97 -8.38 -7.16
CA GLY A 156 15.63 -9.36 -6.32
C GLY A 156 14.79 -10.60 -6.01
N THR A 157 15.46 -11.73 -5.83
CA THR A 157 14.88 -13.02 -5.41
C THR A 157 15.60 -13.52 -4.16
N ASN A 158 14.93 -14.35 -3.34
CA ASN A 158 15.45 -14.88 -2.07
C ASN A 158 15.91 -13.77 -1.09
N CYS A 159 15.34 -12.58 -1.23
CA CYS A 159 15.65 -11.40 -0.43
C CYS A 159 14.41 -10.79 0.21
N GLY A 160 13.38 -11.59 0.44
CA GLY A 160 12.11 -11.16 1.03
C GLY A 160 12.29 -10.50 2.40
N LEU A 161 11.28 -9.72 2.78
CA LEU A 161 11.27 -8.96 4.03
C LEU A 161 10.79 -9.85 5.19
N ILE A 162 11.50 -9.85 6.31
CA ILE A 162 11.12 -10.64 7.48
C ILE A 162 9.89 -10.09 8.22
N GLY A 163 9.65 -8.79 8.13
CA GLY A 163 8.52 -8.13 8.79
C GLY A 163 8.30 -6.71 8.26
N LYS A 164 7.09 -6.21 8.39
CA LYS A 164 6.65 -4.94 7.81
C LYS A 164 7.58 -3.74 8.05
N ASN A 165 8.15 -3.65 9.25
CA ASN A 165 9.00 -2.52 9.66
C ASN A 165 10.50 -2.86 9.61
N ALA A 166 10.87 -3.93 8.90
CA ALA A 166 12.26 -4.39 8.81
C ALA A 166 13.02 -3.79 7.62
N ALA A 167 12.49 -2.74 6.99
CA ALA A 167 13.14 -2.01 5.91
C ALA A 167 13.18 -0.52 6.21
N ILE A 168 14.26 0.14 5.78
CA ILE A 168 14.47 1.58 5.86
C ILE A 168 15.21 2.07 4.62
N GLU A 169 14.93 3.30 4.20
CA GLU A 169 15.69 3.99 3.15
C GLU A 169 16.50 5.11 3.77
N ILE A 170 17.77 5.22 3.37
CA ILE A 170 18.69 6.28 3.79
C ILE A 170 19.51 6.68 2.57
N ASP A 171 19.48 7.96 2.23
CA ASP A 171 20.26 8.57 1.14
C ASP A 171 20.09 7.83 -0.22
N GLY A 172 18.90 7.31 -0.45
CA GLY A 172 18.55 6.62 -1.68
C GLY A 172 18.90 5.14 -1.72
N VAL A 173 19.45 4.59 -0.65
CA VAL A 173 19.73 3.17 -0.50
C VAL A 173 18.72 2.56 0.47
N ALA A 174 18.02 1.53 0.03
CA ALA A 174 17.16 0.75 0.89
C ALA A 174 17.95 -0.36 1.58
N TYR A 175 17.76 -0.48 2.90
CA TYR A 175 18.35 -1.55 3.73
C TYR A 175 17.22 -2.34 4.37
N TRP A 176 17.34 -3.66 4.40
CA TRP A 176 16.31 -4.49 5.07
C TRP A 176 16.87 -5.77 5.63
N MET A 177 16.12 -6.35 6.55
CA MET A 177 16.36 -7.67 7.11
C MET A 177 15.41 -8.67 6.46
N GLY A 178 15.98 -9.69 5.85
CA GLY A 178 15.26 -10.86 5.33
C GLY A 178 15.47 -12.08 6.23
N ASN A 179 14.85 -13.19 5.85
CA ASN A 179 15.00 -14.46 6.57
C ASN A 179 16.43 -15.02 6.52
N ASN A 180 17.18 -14.69 5.47
CA ASN A 180 18.49 -15.26 5.19
C ASN A 180 19.65 -14.28 5.38
N GLY A 181 19.38 -13.05 5.84
CA GLY A 181 20.43 -12.06 6.05
C GLY A 181 19.95 -10.62 5.94
N PHE A 182 20.92 -9.71 5.87
CA PHE A 182 20.71 -8.30 5.63
C PHE A 182 21.03 -7.98 4.18
N PHE A 183 20.23 -7.12 3.59
CA PHE A 183 20.31 -6.76 2.18
C PHE A 183 20.31 -5.25 2.02
N SER A 184 20.82 -4.78 0.89
CA SER A 184 20.74 -3.39 0.45
C SER A 184 20.43 -3.31 -1.05
N PHE A 185 19.79 -2.21 -1.46
CA PHE A 185 19.47 -1.92 -2.85
C PHE A 185 19.61 -0.42 -3.07
N ASP A 186 20.40 -0.03 -4.07
CA ASP A 186 20.74 1.36 -4.40
C ASP A 186 20.09 1.88 -5.69
N GLY A 187 19.23 1.05 -6.32
CA GLY A 187 18.48 1.41 -7.51
C GLY A 187 18.98 0.81 -8.81
#